data_869c4d68fe6aeaf5373c25a606171c69
#
_entry.id   869c4d68fe6aeaf5373c25a606171c69
#
_cell.length_a   1.000
_cell.length_b   1.000
_cell.length_c   1.000
_cell.angle_alpha   90.00
_cell.angle_beta   90.00
_cell.angle_gamma   90.00
#
_symmetry.space_group_name_H-M   'P 1'
#
loop_
_entity.id
_entity.type
_entity.pdbx_description
1 polymer ?
#
loop_
_entity_poly.entity_id
_entity_poly.type
_entity_poly.pdbx_seq_one_letter_code
_entity_poly.pdbx_strand_id
1 'polypeptide(L)'
;MNQNYHCASHNYDARTFKVGEIIEASFSFTARFPHFFVITRNSGKTIWAKEIGKIVVSEDGYGQNGSVMPNPDRVIGEEIMGRIKKSGYVRLNDNLAHRWNGGPSDYYTD
;
A
#
# COMPACT_ATOMS: atom_id res chain seq x y z
N MET A 1 -13.99 -13.77 -22.68
CA MET A 1 -13.37 -13.69 -22.15
C MET A 1 -13.02 -13.41 -21.46
N ASN A 2 -13.20 -13.75 -21.60
CA ASN A 2 -12.55 -13.61 -20.88
C ASN A 2 -12.22 -13.29 -20.32
N GLN A 3 -12.29 -13.52 -20.53
CA GLN A 3 -11.63 -13.38 -19.95
C GLN A 3 -11.17 -13.16 -19.25
N ASN A 4 -11.28 -13.58 -19.40
CA ASN A 4 -10.52 -13.42 -18.70
C ASN A 4 -10.08 -13.38 -18.21
N TYR A 5 -9.97 -13.76 -18.31
CA TYR A 5 -9.15 -13.79 -17.83
C TYR A 5 -8.36 -13.76 -17.55
N HIS A 6 -8.15 -13.94 -17.67
CA HIS A 6 -7.11 -13.92 -17.50
C HIS A 6 -6.42 -13.57 -17.24
N CYS A 7 -6.60 -13.72 -17.64
CA CYS A 7 -5.71 -13.32 -17.55
C CYS A 7 -5.26 -12.94 -17.17
N ALA A 8 -5.44 -13.14 -17.14
CA ALA A 8 -4.76 -12.72 -16.90
C ALA A 8 -4.23 -12.37 -16.48
N SER A 9 -4.28 -12.55 -16.39
CA SER A 9 -3.54 -12.20 -16.23
C SER A 9 -2.81 -11.66 -16.02
N HIS A 10 -3.00 -11.90 -16.07
CA HIS A 10 -2.12 -11.27 -16.04
C HIS A 10 -1.86 -10.23 -16.28
N ASN A 11 -2.27 -10.13 -16.38
CA ASN A 11 -2.06 -9.06 -16.60
C ASN A 11 -2.38 -8.05 -15.89
N TYR A 12 -2.07 -8.07 -15.10
CA TYR A 12 -1.98 -7.17 -14.37
C TYR A 12 -1.00 -6.33 -14.43
N ASP A 13 -1.29 -5.38 -14.93
CA ASP A 13 -0.48 -4.39 -15.31
C ASP A 13 -0.51 -3.45 -14.23
N ALA A 14 0.62 -2.95 -13.93
CA ALA A 14 0.82 -1.90 -12.99
C ALA A 14 0.05 -0.65 -13.37
N ARG A 15 -0.25 -0.51 -14.62
CA ARG A 15 -1.06 0.60 -15.09
C ARG A 15 -2.50 0.56 -14.59
N THR A 16 -2.88 -0.55 -13.95
CA THR A 16 -4.22 -0.65 -13.39
C THR A 16 -4.36 0.03 -12.03
N PHE A 17 -3.28 0.57 -11.46
CA PHE A 17 -3.39 1.35 -10.23
C PHE A 17 -4.23 2.59 -10.49
N LYS A 18 -5.28 2.77 -9.69
CA LYS A 18 -6.23 3.86 -9.91
C LYS A 18 -6.07 4.93 -8.84
N VAL A 19 -6.39 6.17 -9.22
CA VAL A 19 -6.48 7.25 -8.24
C VAL A 19 -7.51 6.86 -7.18
N GLY A 20 -7.14 7.03 -5.92
CA GLY A 20 -7.98 6.64 -4.79
C GLY A 20 -7.67 5.26 -4.25
N GLU A 21 -6.92 4.46 -4.97
CA GLU A 21 -6.53 3.13 -4.52
C GLU A 21 -5.47 3.26 -3.42
N ILE A 22 -5.49 2.32 -2.47
CA ILE A 22 -4.56 2.33 -1.34
C ILE A 22 -3.49 1.28 -1.55
N ILE A 23 -2.24 1.67 -1.29
CA ILE A 23 -1.10 0.77 -1.31
C ILE A 23 -0.45 0.77 0.06
N GLU A 24 0.26 -0.29 0.36
CA GLU A 24 0.84 -0.53 1.69
C GLU A 24 2.32 -0.86 1.57
N ALA A 25 3.13 -0.32 2.49
CA ALA A 25 4.55 -0.62 2.60
C ALA A 25 4.92 -0.84 4.06
N SER A 26 5.95 -1.64 4.30
CA SER A 26 6.52 -1.85 5.64
C SER A 26 7.99 -1.51 5.57
N PHE A 27 8.48 -0.77 6.56
CA PHE A 27 9.79 -0.12 6.46
C PHE A 27 10.86 -0.67 7.40
N SER A 28 10.63 -1.74 8.12
CA SER A 28 11.57 -2.17 9.13
C SER A 28 11.98 -3.63 8.98
N PHE A 29 13.16 -3.96 9.46
CA PHE A 29 13.66 -5.33 9.45
C PHE A 29 13.23 -6.13 10.67
N THR A 30 13.33 -5.52 11.85
CA THR A 30 13.08 -6.22 13.12
C THR A 30 11.69 -6.00 13.66
N ALA A 31 10.99 -5.04 13.09
CA ALA A 31 9.63 -4.70 13.49
C ALA A 31 8.84 -4.46 12.21
N ARG A 32 7.54 -4.61 12.29
CA ARG A 32 6.68 -4.39 11.14
C ARG A 32 5.76 -3.22 11.45
N PHE A 33 5.89 -2.16 10.67
CA PHE A 33 5.04 -0.99 10.79
C PHE A 33 4.43 -0.69 9.43
N PRO A 34 3.19 -1.09 9.19
CA PRO A 34 2.53 -0.81 7.91
C PRO A 34 2.33 0.70 7.74
N HIS A 35 2.61 1.17 6.54
CA HIS A 35 2.32 2.53 6.12
C HIS A 35 1.42 2.46 4.91
N PHE A 36 0.38 3.28 4.89
CA PHE A 36 -0.60 3.28 3.82
C PHE A 36 -0.51 4.57 3.04
N PHE A 37 -0.69 4.47 1.73
CA PHE A 37 -0.64 5.61 0.83
C PHE A 37 -1.84 5.55 -0.09
N VAL A 38 -2.42 6.70 -0.38
CA VAL A 38 -3.50 6.79 -1.36
C VAL A 38 -2.93 7.36 -2.65
N ILE A 39 -3.25 6.71 -3.76
CA ILE A 39 -2.75 7.13 -5.07
C ILE A 39 -3.50 8.37 -5.50
N THR A 40 -2.76 9.43 -5.84
CA THR A 40 -3.32 10.70 -6.26
C THR A 40 -3.23 10.92 -7.76
N ARG A 41 -2.26 10.29 -8.43
CA ARG A 41 -2.12 10.38 -9.88
C ARG A 41 -1.46 9.12 -10.42
N ASN A 42 -1.73 8.81 -11.67
CA ASN A 42 -1.11 7.69 -12.38
C ASN A 42 -0.78 8.11 -13.80
N SER A 43 0.47 7.96 -14.21
CA SER A 43 0.91 8.28 -15.57
C SER A 43 1.34 7.04 -16.34
N GLY A 44 0.94 5.85 -15.91
CA GLY A 44 1.26 4.61 -16.58
C GLY A 44 2.40 3.85 -15.94
N LYS A 45 3.59 4.43 -15.89
CA LYS A 45 4.76 3.79 -15.29
C LYS A 45 5.08 4.36 -13.91
N THR A 46 4.48 5.46 -13.58
CA THR A 46 4.74 6.20 -12.35
C THR A 46 3.42 6.56 -11.71
N ILE A 47 3.37 6.47 -10.40
CA ILE A 47 2.23 6.95 -9.62
C ILE A 47 2.70 8.01 -8.65
N TRP A 48 1.78 8.82 -8.18
CA TRP A 48 2.00 9.73 -7.09
C TRP A 48 1.03 9.35 -5.99
N ALA A 49 1.50 9.41 -4.76
CA ALA A 49 0.70 8.98 -3.62
C ALA A 49 1.03 9.83 -2.40
N LYS A 50 0.08 9.91 -1.50
CA LYS A 50 0.26 10.60 -0.22
C LYS A 50 0.05 9.61 0.90
N GLU A 51 0.90 9.67 1.91
CA GLU A 51 0.71 8.82 3.08
C GLU A 51 -0.55 9.24 3.83
N ILE A 52 -1.30 8.25 4.29
CA ILE A 52 -2.52 8.46 5.07
C ILE A 52 -2.36 7.84 6.44
N GLY A 53 -3.19 8.26 7.37
CA GLY A 53 -3.16 7.74 8.72
C GLY A 53 -3.62 6.30 8.80
N LYS A 54 -3.51 5.74 9.98
CA LYS A 54 -3.97 4.39 10.26
C LYS A 54 -4.75 4.36 11.56
N ILE A 55 -5.62 3.38 11.66
CA ILE A 55 -6.47 3.17 12.81
C ILE A 55 -6.11 1.83 13.41
N VAL A 56 -5.80 1.81 14.71
CA VAL A 56 -5.52 0.55 15.41
C VAL A 56 -6.86 -0.14 15.61
N VAL A 57 -6.98 -1.36 15.10
CA VAL A 57 -8.23 -2.13 15.20
C VAL A 57 -8.11 -3.31 16.16
N SER A 58 -6.88 -3.69 16.52
CA SER A 58 -6.66 -4.66 17.59
C SER A 58 -5.26 -4.49 18.14
N GLU A 59 -5.07 -4.85 19.40
CA GLU A 59 -3.75 -4.85 20.02
C GLU A 59 -3.70 -5.87 21.13
N ASP A 60 -2.48 -6.25 21.53
CA ASP A 60 -2.27 -7.31 22.50
C ASP A 60 -2.37 -6.86 23.96
N GLY A 61 -2.65 -5.58 24.19
CA GLY A 61 -2.71 -5.03 25.55
C GLY A 61 -1.40 -4.44 26.03
N TYR A 62 -0.31 -4.66 25.31
CA TYR A 62 1.00 -4.13 25.65
C TYR A 62 1.48 -3.08 24.67
N GLY A 63 0.71 -2.83 23.60
CA GLY A 63 1.08 -1.86 22.57
C GLY A 63 2.18 -2.31 21.64
N GLN A 64 2.56 -3.58 21.68
CA GLN A 64 3.66 -4.11 20.89
C GLN A 64 3.21 -4.83 19.63
N ASN A 65 2.06 -5.46 19.68
CA ASN A 65 1.52 -6.21 18.56
C ASN A 65 0.05 -5.87 18.37
N GLY A 66 -0.38 -5.89 17.12
CA GLY A 66 -1.77 -5.65 16.82
C GLY A 66 -1.99 -5.55 15.33
N SER A 67 -3.07 -4.91 14.94
CA SER A 67 -3.36 -4.68 13.54
C SER A 67 -3.96 -3.30 13.32
N VAL A 68 -3.75 -2.78 12.11
CA VAL A 68 -4.19 -1.44 11.72
C VAL A 68 -4.91 -1.49 10.40
N MET A 69 -5.79 -0.52 10.20
CA MET A 69 -6.46 -0.26 8.93
C MET A 69 -6.06 1.12 8.45
N PRO A 70 -6.06 1.35 7.13
CA PRO A 70 -5.80 2.69 6.63
C PRO A 70 -6.96 3.63 6.96
N ASN A 71 -6.61 4.90 7.17
CA ASN A 71 -7.59 5.95 7.39
C ASN A 71 -7.49 6.96 6.24
N PRO A 72 -8.27 6.79 5.17
CA PRO A 72 -8.17 7.67 4.00
C PRO A 72 -8.62 9.10 4.26
N ASP A 73 -9.30 9.35 5.37
CA ASP A 73 -9.73 10.71 5.71
C ASP A 73 -8.61 11.54 6.31
N ARG A 74 -7.47 10.94 6.59
CA ARG A 74 -6.36 11.64 7.21
C ARG A 74 -5.10 11.53 6.38
N VAL A 75 -4.80 12.56 5.61
CA VAL A 75 -3.56 12.65 4.86
C VAL A 75 -2.49 13.20 5.80
N ILE A 76 -1.37 12.48 5.92
CA ILE A 76 -0.30 12.85 6.84
C ILE A 76 1.03 13.14 6.17
N GLY A 77 1.11 13.00 4.84
CA GLY A 77 2.35 13.22 4.12
C GLY A 77 2.12 14.00 2.85
N GLU A 78 3.22 14.48 2.26
CA GLU A 78 3.17 15.14 0.98
C GLU A 78 3.14 14.12 -0.13
N GLU A 79 2.76 14.57 -1.31
CA GLU A 79 2.72 13.70 -2.48
C GLU A 79 4.13 13.25 -2.84
N ILE A 80 4.33 11.96 -2.96
CA ILE A 80 5.60 11.37 -3.37
C ILE A 80 5.39 10.56 -4.63
N MET A 81 6.46 10.41 -5.40
CA MET A 81 6.42 9.69 -6.66
C MET A 81 6.89 8.26 -6.46
N GLY A 82 6.23 7.31 -7.08
CA GLY A 82 6.61 5.91 -7.04
C GLY A 82 6.69 5.34 -8.44
N ARG A 83 7.68 4.46 -8.64
CA ARG A 83 7.84 3.77 -9.90
C ARG A 83 7.18 2.40 -9.82
N ILE A 84 6.38 2.12 -10.83
CA ILE A 84 5.69 0.84 -10.90
C ILE A 84 6.65 -0.22 -11.46
N LYS A 85 6.78 -1.32 -10.75
CA LYS A 85 7.65 -2.43 -11.15
C LYS A 85 6.86 -3.48 -11.93
N LYS A 86 7.56 -4.25 -12.76
CA LYS A 86 6.92 -5.32 -13.53
C LYS A 86 6.24 -6.36 -12.64
N SER A 87 6.75 -6.52 -11.43
CA SER A 87 6.17 -7.46 -10.46
C SER A 87 4.84 -7.01 -9.88
N GLY A 88 4.40 -5.79 -10.19
CA GLY A 88 3.16 -5.26 -9.64
C GLY A 88 3.35 -4.46 -8.37
N TYR A 89 4.58 -4.30 -7.91
CA TYR A 89 4.88 -3.46 -6.75
C TYR A 89 5.20 -2.06 -7.20
N VAL A 90 5.07 -1.13 -6.26
CA VAL A 90 5.44 0.27 -6.47
C VAL A 90 6.63 0.57 -5.59
N ARG A 91 7.68 1.10 -6.20
CA ARG A 91 8.85 1.52 -5.43
C ARG A 91 8.68 2.97 -5.01
N LEU A 92 8.52 3.18 -3.71
CA LEU A 92 8.41 4.51 -3.09
C LEU A 92 9.72 4.76 -2.36
N ASN A 93 10.56 5.63 -2.90
CA ASN A 93 11.90 5.85 -2.37
C ASN A 93 12.65 4.52 -2.31
N ASP A 94 13.04 4.07 -1.12
CA ASP A 94 13.79 2.82 -0.96
C ASP A 94 12.91 1.66 -0.53
N ASN A 95 11.59 1.83 -0.56
CA ASN A 95 10.66 0.83 -0.07
C ASN A 95 9.74 0.34 -1.17
N LEU A 96 9.31 -0.91 -1.05
CA LEU A 96 8.36 -1.49 -1.99
C LEU A 96 6.98 -1.51 -1.35
N ALA A 97 6.01 -0.98 -2.07
CA ALA A 97 4.62 -1.00 -1.68
C ALA A 97 3.84 -1.94 -2.58
N HIS A 98 2.80 -2.52 -2.04
CA HIS A 98 1.89 -3.39 -2.80
C HIS A 98 0.46 -2.92 -2.56
N ARG A 99 -0.46 -3.44 -3.34
CA ARG A 99 -1.87 -3.11 -3.13
C ARG A 99 -2.29 -3.56 -1.75
N TRP A 100 -3.03 -2.70 -1.07
CA TRP A 100 -3.65 -3.08 0.18
C TRP A 100 -4.73 -4.12 -0.10
N ASN A 101 -4.78 -5.17 0.71
CA ASN A 101 -5.67 -6.30 0.47
C ASN A 101 -7.10 -6.07 0.98
N GLY A 102 -7.39 -4.90 1.53
CA GLY A 102 -8.74 -4.59 2.00
C GLY A 102 -9.00 -4.94 3.46
N GLY A 103 -8.05 -5.59 4.12
CA GLY A 103 -8.21 -6.01 5.51
C GLY A 103 -7.16 -5.42 6.43
N PRO A 104 -7.23 -5.74 7.73
CA PRO A 104 -6.24 -5.25 8.68
C PRO A 104 -4.84 -5.77 8.37
N SER A 105 -3.84 -4.95 8.64
CA SER A 105 -2.43 -5.31 8.49
C SER A 105 -1.81 -5.39 9.87
N ASP A 106 -1.05 -6.45 10.10
CA ASP A 106 -0.43 -6.67 11.39
C ASP A 106 0.78 -5.76 11.58
N TYR A 107 0.96 -5.30 12.81
CA TYR A 107 2.19 -4.63 13.20
C TYR A 107 2.76 -5.33 14.42
N TYR A 108 4.09 -5.25 14.56
CA TYR A 108 4.73 -5.79 15.75
C TYR A 108 6.04 -5.05 15.95
N THR A 109 6.48 -5.01 17.22
CA THR A 109 7.77 -4.45 17.59
C THR A 109 8.56 -5.52 18.33
N ASP A 110 9.86 -5.50 18.14
CA ASP A 110 10.74 -6.40 18.89
C ASP A 110 11.24 -5.75 20.18
#